data_4f2dd28a7f8a3ec1f5106fa167edb410
#
_entry.id   4f2dd28a7f8a3ec1f5106fa167edb410
#
_cell.length_a   1.000
_cell.length_b   1.000
_cell.length_c   1.000
_cell.angle_alpha   90.00
_cell.angle_beta   90.00
_cell.angle_gamma   90.00
#
_symmetry.space_group_name_H-M   'P 1'
#
loop_
_entity.id
_entity.type
_entity.pdbx_description
1 polymer ?
#
loop_
_entity_poly.entity_id
_entity_poly.type
_entity_poly.pdbx_seq_one_letter_code
_entity_poly.pdbx_strand_id
1 'polypeptide(L)'
;KKGDTVFDTDEYPKFGTTLEKVAKLKPAFKKDGGTVTAANASGINDSAAAFVVMSQEKAEELGLKPMATIVSYATGGVDPSIMGVGPVPAVKKAMTKADLTIDDIDLIEANEAFAAQSLAVAQELKFDMNKVNVNGGAIALGHPIGASGARILVTLLYEMQKREDAKKGLATLCIGGGQ
;
A
#
# COMPACT_ATOMS: atom_id res chain seq x y z
N LYS A 1 -28.66 -30.32 -9.87
CA LYS A 1 -27.86 -29.14 -10.23
C LYS A 1 -28.41 -28.00 -9.38
N LYS A 2 -27.59 -27.38 -8.53
CA LYS A 2 -27.94 -26.12 -7.87
C LYS A 2 -28.06 -25.07 -8.99
N GLY A 3 -29.11 -24.26 -8.96
CA GLY A 3 -29.31 -23.17 -9.91
C GLY A 3 -28.18 -22.14 -9.85
N ASP A 4 -28.20 -21.15 -10.74
CA ASP A 4 -27.25 -20.06 -10.77
C ASP A 4 -27.25 -19.30 -9.43
N THR A 5 -26.07 -19.03 -8.90
CA THR A 5 -25.90 -18.20 -7.71
C THR A 5 -25.55 -16.80 -8.15
N VAL A 6 -26.34 -15.81 -7.76
CA VAL A 6 -26.01 -14.41 -7.97
C VAL A 6 -24.93 -14.01 -6.97
N PHE A 7 -23.83 -13.44 -7.45
CA PHE A 7 -22.72 -12.95 -6.64
C PHE A 7 -22.59 -11.45 -6.90
N ASP A 8 -23.32 -10.65 -6.15
CA ASP A 8 -23.49 -9.19 -6.35
C ASP A 8 -23.16 -8.36 -5.11
N THR A 9 -22.70 -9.01 -4.05
CA THR A 9 -22.43 -8.38 -2.76
C THR A 9 -20.95 -8.55 -2.39
N ASP A 10 -20.28 -7.46 -2.01
CA ASP A 10 -18.94 -7.51 -1.44
C ASP A 10 -18.98 -8.17 -0.05
N GLU A 11 -18.43 -9.36 0.07
CA GLU A 11 -18.41 -10.14 1.31
C GLU A 11 -17.31 -9.72 2.29
N TYR A 12 -16.37 -8.86 1.84
CA TYR A 12 -15.22 -8.46 2.66
C TYR A 12 -15.58 -7.51 3.80
N PRO A 13 -16.40 -6.47 3.61
CA PRO A 13 -16.83 -5.58 4.69
C PRO A 13 -17.56 -6.32 5.81
N LYS A 14 -17.13 -6.14 7.04
CA LYS A 14 -17.75 -6.76 8.23
C LYS A 14 -18.56 -5.73 9.00
N PHE A 15 -19.78 -5.49 8.56
CA PHE A 15 -20.70 -4.55 9.18
C PHE A 15 -20.98 -4.91 10.65
N GLY A 16 -21.16 -3.89 11.49
CA GLY A 16 -21.40 -4.09 12.92
C GLY A 16 -20.17 -4.57 13.70
N THR A 17 -18.97 -4.40 13.16
CA THR A 17 -17.71 -4.58 13.89
C THR A 17 -17.56 -3.53 14.97
N THR A 18 -17.24 -3.96 16.19
CA THR A 18 -17.00 -3.07 17.34
C THR A 18 -15.63 -3.35 17.93
N LEU A 19 -15.06 -2.37 18.63
CA LEU A 19 -13.77 -2.53 19.31
C LEU A 19 -13.77 -3.73 20.28
N GLU A 20 -14.89 -3.96 20.98
CA GLU A 20 -15.05 -5.10 21.89
C GLU A 20 -14.98 -6.45 21.18
N LYS A 21 -15.56 -6.55 19.97
CA LYS A 21 -15.49 -7.75 19.15
C LYS A 21 -14.07 -7.99 18.67
N VAL A 22 -13.40 -6.94 18.21
CA VAL A 22 -12.00 -6.99 17.72
C VAL A 22 -11.05 -7.39 18.85
N ALA A 23 -11.21 -6.84 20.05
CA ALA A 23 -10.38 -7.15 21.21
C ALA A 23 -10.45 -8.61 21.68
N LYS A 24 -11.51 -9.35 21.31
CA LYS A 24 -11.68 -10.78 21.63
C LYS A 24 -11.02 -11.71 20.62
N LEU A 25 -10.52 -11.20 19.50
CA LEU A 25 -9.90 -12.03 18.46
C LEU A 25 -8.55 -12.58 18.93
N LYS A 26 -8.30 -13.83 18.57
CA LYS A 26 -7.04 -14.49 18.89
C LYS A 26 -5.93 -13.98 17.96
N PRO A 27 -4.71 -13.79 18.48
CA PRO A 27 -3.54 -13.49 17.65
C PRO A 27 -3.29 -14.61 16.63
N ALA A 28 -2.95 -14.21 15.40
CA ALA A 28 -2.74 -15.13 14.29
C ALA A 28 -1.37 -15.82 14.32
N PHE A 29 -0.33 -15.13 14.79
CA PHE A 29 1.05 -15.61 14.72
C PHE A 29 1.65 -15.92 16.09
N LYS A 30 1.69 -14.96 16.97
CA LYS A 30 2.25 -15.12 18.32
C LYS A 30 1.12 -15.33 19.31
N LYS A 31 0.99 -16.55 19.88
CA LYS A 31 -0.12 -16.90 20.77
C LYS A 31 -0.21 -16.02 22.02
N ASP A 32 0.93 -15.78 22.66
CA ASP A 32 1.01 -14.99 23.89
C ASP A 32 1.51 -13.58 23.60
N GLY A 33 0.67 -12.58 23.84
CA GLY A 33 0.99 -11.17 23.64
C GLY A 33 1.13 -10.74 22.16
N GLY A 34 0.62 -11.54 21.21
CA GLY A 34 0.57 -11.14 19.81
C GLY A 34 -0.50 -10.08 19.57
N THR A 35 -0.26 -9.17 18.62
CA THR A 35 -1.15 -8.05 18.30
C THR A 35 -1.84 -8.19 16.94
N VAL A 36 -1.34 -9.06 16.05
CA VAL A 36 -1.92 -9.26 14.72
C VAL A 36 -3.06 -10.25 14.78
N THR A 37 -4.24 -9.83 14.38
CA THR A 37 -5.48 -10.63 14.34
C THR A 37 -6.14 -10.51 12.97
N ALA A 38 -7.19 -11.29 12.73
CA ALA A 38 -7.97 -11.21 11.49
C ALA A 38 -8.64 -9.83 11.25
N ALA A 39 -8.76 -8.98 12.27
CA ALA A 39 -9.39 -7.66 12.14
C ALA A 39 -8.40 -6.54 11.82
N ASN A 40 -7.10 -6.77 11.99
CA ASN A 40 -6.06 -5.77 11.75
C ASN A 40 -4.94 -6.27 10.82
N ALA A 41 -5.28 -7.25 10.01
CA ALA A 41 -4.48 -7.76 8.90
C ALA A 41 -5.27 -7.60 7.60
N SER A 42 -4.56 -7.43 6.50
CA SER A 42 -5.18 -7.43 5.17
C SER A 42 -5.75 -8.80 4.81
N GLY A 43 -6.83 -8.84 4.05
CA GLY A 43 -7.31 -10.07 3.43
C GLY A 43 -6.44 -10.47 2.24
N ILE A 44 -6.47 -11.75 1.90
CA ILE A 44 -5.89 -12.27 0.65
C ILE A 44 -7.02 -12.25 -0.38
N ASN A 45 -6.85 -11.46 -1.42
CA ASN A 45 -7.90 -11.18 -2.39
C ASN A 45 -7.38 -11.39 -3.83
N ASP A 46 -8.29 -11.53 -4.76
CA ASP A 46 -8.01 -11.56 -6.19
C ASP A 46 -8.24 -10.17 -6.78
N SER A 47 -7.34 -9.75 -7.66
CA SER A 47 -7.46 -8.49 -8.39
C SER A 47 -6.50 -8.44 -9.57
N ALA A 48 -6.72 -7.51 -10.47
CA ALA A 48 -5.80 -7.16 -11.53
C ALA A 48 -5.67 -5.64 -11.64
N ALA A 49 -4.47 -5.17 -11.91
CA ALA A 49 -4.18 -3.78 -12.24
C ALA A 49 -3.08 -3.72 -13.29
N ALA A 50 -3.14 -2.74 -14.16
CA ALA A 50 -2.16 -2.58 -15.23
C ALA A 50 -1.87 -1.10 -15.48
N PHE A 51 -0.64 -0.82 -15.88
CA PHE A 51 -0.23 0.48 -16.40
C PHE A 51 0.85 0.29 -17.47
N VAL A 52 1.01 1.29 -18.32
CA VAL A 52 2.04 1.29 -19.36
C VAL A 52 3.20 2.16 -18.91
N VAL A 53 4.40 1.59 -18.95
CA VAL A 53 5.66 2.29 -18.67
C VAL A 53 6.46 2.41 -19.95
N MET A 54 7.00 3.59 -20.22
CA MET A 54 7.88 3.85 -21.36
C MET A 54 8.87 4.94 -21.02
N SER A 55 9.87 5.14 -21.87
CA SER A 55 10.76 6.29 -21.73
C SER A 55 10.04 7.59 -22.09
N GLN A 56 10.55 8.71 -21.61
CA GLN A 56 10.01 10.03 -21.94
C GLN A 56 10.07 10.26 -23.45
N GLU A 57 11.19 9.94 -24.10
CA GLU A 57 11.38 10.08 -25.54
C GLU A 57 10.33 9.30 -26.33
N LYS A 58 9.98 8.09 -25.85
CA LYS A 58 8.96 7.29 -26.51
C LYS A 58 7.55 7.86 -26.34
N ALA A 59 7.26 8.43 -25.19
CA ALA A 59 5.98 9.12 -24.98
C ALA A 59 5.85 10.33 -25.90
N GLU A 60 6.92 11.14 -26.05
CA GLU A 60 6.98 12.27 -26.94
C GLU A 60 6.83 11.87 -28.43
N GLU A 61 7.57 10.84 -28.86
CA GLU A 61 7.44 10.25 -30.22
C GLU A 61 6.01 9.86 -30.57
N LEU A 62 5.30 9.28 -29.59
CA LEU A 62 3.91 8.84 -29.76
C LEU A 62 2.87 9.92 -29.50
N GLY A 63 3.27 11.13 -29.14
CA GLY A 63 2.36 12.25 -28.80
C GLY A 63 1.53 11.98 -27.54
N LEU A 64 2.02 11.12 -26.62
CA LEU A 64 1.31 10.75 -25.40
C LEU A 64 1.66 11.73 -24.26
N LYS A 65 0.64 12.04 -23.45
CA LYS A 65 0.82 12.78 -22.21
C LYS A 65 0.98 11.82 -21.03
N PRO A 66 2.16 11.71 -20.41
CA PRO A 66 2.34 10.87 -19.24
C PRO A 66 1.45 11.32 -18.06
N MET A 67 0.93 10.36 -17.29
CA MET A 67 0.24 10.65 -16.02
C MET A 67 1.20 11.17 -14.97
N ALA A 68 2.41 10.60 -14.91
CA ALA A 68 3.49 10.99 -14.02
C ALA A 68 4.84 10.52 -14.57
N THR A 69 5.92 11.03 -14.00
CA THR A 69 7.29 10.56 -14.24
C THR A 69 7.79 9.83 -12.99
N ILE A 70 8.40 8.66 -13.16
CA ILE A 70 9.09 7.95 -12.08
C ILE A 70 10.42 8.67 -11.82
N VAL A 71 10.50 9.39 -10.70
CA VAL A 71 11.69 10.17 -10.33
C VAL A 71 12.78 9.26 -9.77
N SER A 72 12.41 8.32 -8.89
CA SER A 72 13.33 7.34 -8.33
C SER A 72 12.61 6.07 -7.91
N TYR A 73 13.37 5.01 -7.73
CA TYR A 73 12.90 3.78 -7.10
C TYR A 73 14.05 3.11 -6.34
N ALA A 74 13.70 2.32 -5.33
CA ALA A 74 14.67 1.56 -4.57
C ALA A 74 14.04 0.33 -3.94
N THR A 75 14.87 -0.65 -3.66
CA THR A 75 14.58 -1.78 -2.79
C THR A 75 15.43 -1.69 -1.53
N GLY A 76 14.92 -2.19 -0.43
CA GLY A 76 15.61 -2.33 0.83
C GLY A 76 15.59 -3.78 1.30
N GLY A 77 16.53 -4.17 2.14
CA GLY A 77 16.55 -5.48 2.80
C GLY A 77 16.59 -5.30 4.31
N VAL A 78 15.86 -6.13 5.02
CA VAL A 78 15.86 -6.23 6.48
C VAL A 78 15.87 -7.71 6.89
N ASP A 79 16.10 -7.99 8.16
CA ASP A 79 15.96 -9.34 8.68
C ASP A 79 14.56 -9.89 8.36
N PRO A 80 14.43 -11.12 7.83
CA PRO A 80 13.12 -11.69 7.49
C PRO A 80 12.12 -11.73 8.65
N SER A 81 12.58 -11.82 9.90
CA SER A 81 11.71 -11.81 11.08
C SER A 81 10.99 -10.48 11.31
N ILE A 82 11.50 -9.40 10.72
CA ILE A 82 10.92 -8.05 10.77
C ILE A 82 10.62 -7.52 9.35
N MET A 83 10.26 -8.39 8.43
CA MET A 83 10.03 -8.05 7.01
C MET A 83 9.09 -6.85 6.81
N GLY A 84 8.16 -6.64 7.74
CA GLY A 84 7.18 -5.55 7.67
C GLY A 84 7.79 -4.15 7.65
N VAL A 85 9.03 -3.98 8.13
CA VAL A 85 9.72 -2.69 8.09
C VAL A 85 10.66 -2.52 6.87
N GLY A 86 10.63 -3.46 5.91
CA GLY A 86 11.33 -3.36 4.62
C GLY A 86 11.11 -2.03 3.87
N PRO A 87 9.91 -1.43 3.89
CA PRO A 87 9.70 -0.10 3.33
C PRO A 87 10.63 0.99 3.87
N VAL A 88 11.08 0.89 5.13
CA VAL A 88 11.90 1.94 5.75
C VAL A 88 13.23 2.18 5.00
N PRO A 89 14.11 1.18 4.83
CA PRO A 89 15.33 1.37 4.05
C PRO A 89 15.05 1.65 2.57
N ALA A 90 14.00 1.07 1.99
CA ALA A 90 13.65 1.30 0.59
C ALA A 90 13.26 2.77 0.35
N VAL A 91 12.36 3.32 1.16
CA VAL A 91 11.93 4.73 1.06
C VAL A 91 13.09 5.68 1.30
N LYS A 92 13.88 5.50 2.38
CA LYS A 92 15.05 6.33 2.66
C LYS A 92 16.00 6.39 1.46
N LYS A 93 16.27 5.23 0.85
CA LYS A 93 17.12 5.13 -0.34
C LYS A 93 16.52 5.79 -1.58
N ALA A 94 15.21 5.65 -1.80
CA ALA A 94 14.53 6.30 -2.91
C ALA A 94 14.52 7.82 -2.75
N MET A 95 14.25 8.34 -1.54
CA MET A 95 14.31 9.77 -1.24
C MET A 95 15.71 10.35 -1.46
N THR A 96 16.73 9.66 -0.95
CA THR A 96 18.14 10.09 -1.17
C THR A 96 18.48 10.16 -2.66
N LYS A 97 18.05 9.17 -3.47
CA LYS A 97 18.30 9.19 -4.92
C LYS A 97 17.60 10.34 -5.64
N ALA A 98 16.46 10.77 -5.13
CA ALA A 98 15.66 11.85 -5.70
C ALA A 98 16.07 13.23 -5.20
N ASP A 99 17.00 13.31 -4.23
CA ASP A 99 17.34 14.54 -3.48
C ASP A 99 16.08 15.17 -2.83
N LEU A 100 15.24 14.30 -2.23
CA LEU A 100 13.99 14.66 -1.57
C LEU A 100 13.99 14.19 -0.11
N THR A 101 13.15 14.83 0.70
CA THR A 101 12.79 14.41 2.05
C THR A 101 11.34 13.91 2.07
N ILE A 102 10.91 13.30 3.17
CA ILE A 102 9.53 12.86 3.31
C ILE A 102 8.54 14.04 3.37
N ASP A 103 8.98 15.19 3.83
CA ASP A 103 8.17 16.40 3.91
C ASP A 103 7.82 16.98 2.53
N ASP A 104 8.63 16.65 1.51
CA ASP A 104 8.37 17.01 0.12
C ASP A 104 7.27 16.18 -0.55
N ILE A 105 6.81 15.12 0.08
CA ILE A 105 5.82 14.22 -0.47
C ILE A 105 4.40 14.69 -0.11
N ASP A 106 3.56 14.79 -1.13
CA ASP A 106 2.18 15.28 -0.99
C ASP A 106 1.19 14.14 -0.70
N LEU A 107 1.41 12.96 -1.28
CA LEU A 107 0.55 11.78 -1.10
C LEU A 107 1.39 10.51 -0.97
N ILE A 108 0.94 9.60 -0.12
CA ILE A 108 1.61 8.33 0.15
C ILE A 108 0.61 7.18 0.04
N GLU A 109 0.94 6.20 -0.77
CA GLU A 109 0.29 4.89 -0.77
C GLU A 109 1.26 3.87 -0.13
N ALA A 110 1.02 3.52 1.11
CA ALA A 110 1.79 2.53 1.86
C ALA A 110 0.93 1.28 2.08
N ASN A 111 1.31 0.15 1.50
CA ASN A 111 0.51 -1.05 1.58
C ASN A 111 0.39 -1.56 3.02
N GLU A 112 -0.85 -1.77 3.47
CA GLU A 112 -1.18 -2.24 4.82
C GLU A 112 -1.27 -3.77 4.85
N ALA A 113 -0.14 -4.46 4.82
CA ALA A 113 -0.15 -5.91 5.04
C ALA A 113 -0.69 -6.25 6.43
N PHE A 114 -0.29 -5.46 7.44
CA PHE A 114 -0.73 -5.54 8.83
C PHE A 114 -0.78 -4.14 9.45
N ALA A 115 -1.75 -3.87 10.33
CA ALA A 115 -1.84 -2.56 10.99
C ALA A 115 -0.58 -2.23 11.82
N ALA A 116 -0.07 -3.19 12.59
CA ALA A 116 1.13 -3.00 13.39
C ALA A 116 2.36 -2.68 12.52
N GLN A 117 2.49 -3.35 11.37
CA GLN A 117 3.55 -3.09 10.39
C GLN A 117 3.41 -1.68 9.79
N SER A 118 2.22 -1.29 9.38
CA SER A 118 1.96 0.04 8.79
C SER A 118 2.27 1.16 9.77
N LEU A 119 1.88 1.00 11.04
CA LEU A 119 2.19 1.95 12.10
C LEU A 119 3.70 2.05 12.37
N ALA A 120 4.41 0.93 12.39
CA ALA A 120 5.87 0.93 12.56
C ALA A 120 6.57 1.67 11.41
N VAL A 121 6.19 1.42 10.17
CA VAL A 121 6.73 2.12 9.00
C VAL A 121 6.42 3.62 9.06
N ALA A 122 5.17 3.99 9.37
CA ALA A 122 4.76 5.38 9.49
C ALA A 122 5.55 6.13 10.57
N GLN A 123 5.77 5.49 11.73
CA GLN A 123 6.55 6.05 12.83
C GLN A 123 8.02 6.24 12.44
N GLU A 124 8.66 5.23 11.86
CA GLU A 124 10.08 5.26 11.47
C GLU A 124 10.38 6.27 10.36
N LEU A 125 9.43 6.45 9.43
CA LEU A 125 9.54 7.39 8.32
C LEU A 125 8.89 8.74 8.62
N LYS A 126 8.27 8.91 9.78
CA LYS A 126 7.58 10.15 10.21
C LYS A 126 6.51 10.59 9.21
N PHE A 127 5.71 9.65 8.73
CA PHE A 127 4.63 9.97 7.81
C PHE A 127 3.57 10.89 8.44
N ASP A 128 3.14 11.91 7.72
CA ASP A 128 1.90 12.62 8.00
C ASP A 128 0.72 11.71 7.58
N MET A 129 0.01 11.17 8.56
CA MET A 129 -1.09 10.23 8.32
C MET A 129 -2.27 10.83 7.55
N ASN A 130 -2.38 12.16 7.46
CA ASN A 130 -3.37 12.81 6.61
C ASN A 130 -3.08 12.67 5.11
N LYS A 131 -1.84 12.31 4.76
CA LYS A 131 -1.37 12.10 3.38
C LYS A 131 -1.32 10.61 3.00
N VAL A 132 -1.54 9.68 3.95
CA VAL A 132 -1.36 8.23 3.75
C VAL A 132 -2.67 7.54 3.44
N ASN A 133 -2.69 6.75 2.36
CA ASN A 133 -3.82 5.88 1.99
C ASN A 133 -5.17 6.61 2.04
N VAL A 134 -5.22 7.80 1.49
CA VAL A 134 -6.37 8.71 1.59
C VAL A 134 -7.68 8.15 0.99
N ASN A 135 -7.58 7.10 0.18
CA ASN A 135 -8.70 6.36 -0.38
C ASN A 135 -8.92 4.99 0.30
N GLY A 136 -8.32 4.77 1.47
CA GLY A 136 -8.32 3.49 2.17
C GLY A 136 -7.12 2.61 1.79
N GLY A 137 -6.71 1.76 2.72
CA GLY A 137 -5.60 0.83 2.58
C GLY A 137 -6.03 -0.63 2.46
N ALA A 138 -5.05 -1.53 2.40
CA ALA A 138 -5.28 -2.95 2.15
C ALA A 138 -6.08 -3.67 3.25
N ILE A 139 -6.09 -3.17 4.48
CA ILE A 139 -6.93 -3.74 5.56
C ILE A 139 -8.41 -3.58 5.23
N ALA A 140 -8.80 -2.44 4.65
CA ALA A 140 -10.17 -2.18 4.25
C ALA A 140 -10.51 -2.74 2.87
N LEU A 141 -9.59 -2.59 1.90
CA LEU A 141 -9.83 -2.88 0.48
C LEU A 141 -9.43 -4.30 0.06
N GLY A 142 -8.54 -4.94 0.84
CA GLY A 142 -7.93 -6.22 0.47
C GLY A 142 -6.51 -6.08 -0.08
N HIS A 143 -5.78 -7.21 -0.08
CA HIS A 143 -4.39 -7.29 -0.53
C HIS A 143 -4.22 -8.37 -1.61
N PRO A 144 -4.51 -8.05 -2.85
CA PRO A 144 -4.25 -8.95 -3.97
C PRO A 144 -2.74 -8.98 -4.25
N ILE A 145 -2.01 -9.89 -3.59
CA ILE A 145 -0.55 -9.88 -3.46
C ILE A 145 0.17 -9.63 -4.80
N GLY A 146 -0.22 -10.34 -5.85
CA GLY A 146 0.38 -10.20 -7.18
C GLY A 146 0.04 -8.89 -7.90
N ALA A 147 -1.01 -8.18 -7.50
CA ALA A 147 -1.46 -6.93 -8.11
C ALA A 147 -1.24 -5.70 -7.22
N SER A 148 -0.93 -5.89 -5.93
CA SER A 148 -0.91 -4.77 -4.96
C SER A 148 0.06 -3.67 -5.33
N GLY A 149 1.25 -3.98 -5.86
CA GLY A 149 2.19 -2.94 -6.30
C GLY A 149 1.59 -2.04 -7.40
N ALA A 150 0.96 -2.64 -8.40
CA ALA A 150 0.28 -1.89 -9.45
C ALA A 150 -0.96 -1.14 -8.90
N ARG A 151 -1.74 -1.79 -8.02
CA ARG A 151 -2.94 -1.20 -7.42
C ARG A 151 -2.62 0.08 -6.66
N ILE A 152 -1.64 0.06 -5.74
CA ILE A 152 -1.29 1.25 -4.95
C ILE A 152 -0.77 2.38 -5.84
N LEU A 153 0.03 2.05 -6.86
CA LEU A 153 0.53 3.06 -7.79
C LEU A 153 -0.61 3.68 -8.62
N VAL A 154 -1.52 2.88 -9.12
CA VAL A 154 -2.70 3.38 -9.86
C VAL A 154 -3.57 4.27 -8.97
N THR A 155 -3.84 3.85 -7.73
CA THR A 155 -4.59 4.65 -6.75
C THR A 155 -3.92 6.01 -6.52
N LEU A 156 -2.60 6.00 -6.29
CA LEU A 156 -1.81 7.21 -6.08
C LEU A 156 -1.90 8.16 -7.27
N LEU A 157 -1.69 7.66 -8.48
CA LEU A 157 -1.70 8.46 -9.70
C LEU A 157 -3.06 9.14 -9.95
N TYR A 158 -4.15 8.39 -9.79
CA TYR A 158 -5.49 8.96 -9.96
C TYR A 158 -5.85 9.96 -8.86
N GLU A 159 -5.39 9.75 -7.64
CA GLU A 159 -5.62 10.73 -6.57
C GLU A 159 -4.81 12.00 -6.79
N MET A 160 -3.55 11.88 -7.22
CA MET A 160 -2.73 13.04 -7.59
C MET A 160 -3.36 13.86 -8.71
N GLN A 161 -4.02 13.21 -9.69
CA GLN A 161 -4.70 13.93 -10.78
C GLN A 161 -5.93 14.72 -10.33
N LYS A 162 -6.58 14.29 -9.24
CA LYS A 162 -7.77 14.99 -8.68
C LYS A 162 -7.39 16.22 -7.86
N ARG A 163 -6.12 16.30 -7.41
CA ARG A 163 -5.64 17.36 -6.51
C ARG A 163 -4.71 18.31 -7.22
N GLU A 164 -4.97 19.59 -7.12
CA GLU A 164 -4.09 20.62 -7.69
C GLU A 164 -2.78 20.77 -6.91
N ASP A 165 -2.80 20.46 -5.62
CA ASP A 165 -1.71 20.59 -4.66
C ASP A 165 -0.83 19.32 -4.54
N ALA A 166 -1.18 18.21 -5.18
CA ALA A 166 -0.41 16.98 -5.14
C ALA A 166 0.50 16.83 -6.39
N LYS A 167 1.77 17.07 -6.21
CA LYS A 167 2.79 17.00 -7.29
C LYS A 167 3.77 15.86 -7.14
N LYS A 168 4.02 15.40 -5.89
CA LYS A 168 4.96 14.34 -5.57
C LYS A 168 4.26 13.25 -4.77
N GLY A 169 4.31 12.02 -5.26
CA GLY A 169 3.70 10.86 -4.62
C GLY A 169 4.73 9.77 -4.32
N LEU A 170 4.48 9.02 -3.27
CA LEU A 170 5.26 7.88 -2.85
C LEU A 170 4.37 6.64 -2.79
N ALA A 171 4.78 5.54 -3.44
CA ALA A 171 4.17 4.22 -3.26
C ALA A 171 5.19 3.27 -2.66
N THR A 172 4.82 2.52 -1.63
CA THR A 172 5.72 1.57 -0.96
C THR A 172 4.98 0.37 -0.40
N LEU A 173 5.66 -0.77 -0.33
CA LEU A 173 5.13 -2.00 0.25
C LEU A 173 6.24 -2.88 0.80
N CYS A 174 5.95 -3.67 1.82
CA CYS A 174 6.83 -4.74 2.28
C CYS A 174 6.60 -6.02 1.47
N ILE A 175 7.64 -6.84 1.36
CA ILE A 175 7.59 -8.11 0.63
C ILE A 175 8.14 -9.21 1.53
N GLY A 176 7.52 -10.39 1.49
CA GLY A 176 7.98 -11.56 2.22
C GLY A 176 9.44 -11.90 1.89
N GLY A 177 10.20 -12.31 2.91
CA GLY A 177 11.63 -12.54 2.81
C GLY A 177 12.51 -11.40 3.30
N GLY A 178 11.92 -10.28 3.73
CA GLY A 178 12.63 -9.13 4.33
C GLY A 178 12.92 -8.00 3.36
N GLN A 179 12.03 -7.76 2.45
CA GLN A 179 12.14 -6.64 1.51
C GLN A 179 11.00 -5.64 1.69
#